data_e285a08941f357d471f2e0e3971a1ea0
#
_entry.id   e285a08941f357d471f2e0e3971a1ea0
#
_cell.length_a   1.000
_cell.length_b   1.000
_cell.length_c   1.000
_cell.angle_alpha   90.00
_cell.angle_beta   90.00
_cell.angle_gamma   90.00
#
_symmetry.space_group_name_H-M   'P 1'
#
loop_
_entity.id
_entity.type
_entity.pdbx_description
1 polymer ?
#
loop_
_entity_poly.entity_id
_entity_poly.type
_entity_poly.pdbx_seq_one_letter_code
_entity_poly.pdbx_strand_id
1 'polypeptide(L)'
;NGYKTKLVKFRQTIWKIPLTFFAMIIGASVGREGPSVQVGAAVMLAWGNFCRKYNFAFRGLSTNELIATGAAGGLAAAFNAPLAGVIFAIEELGRGVMLRWERRVLLGVLAAGFILVAIQGNSPYFPAYKGATSIPYLYLWLAICGIVCGVLGGIFGRLLAKGLAGLSPLKWRDWIRKHPIYIALLLGLVLAAMGTYSEGQTYGTGYNVVARALEGQLVSPEVGILKLFATVTTYWNGIAGGIFTPSLTTGAGIGSMLWEISNGMVDQRFLVILCMAAFLAGGTQSPVTASVVVMEMTGAQPVLIWLLISSI
;
A
#
# COMPACT_ATOMS: atom_id res chain seq x y z
N ASN A 1 -7.48 25.30 -6.06
CA ASN A 1 -6.71 25.28 -4.77
C ASN A 1 -7.57 24.97 -3.52
N GLY A 2 -8.88 25.16 -3.51
CA GLY A 2 -9.73 24.90 -2.34
C GLY A 2 -10.13 23.44 -2.07
N TYR A 3 -9.99 22.56 -3.05
CA TYR A 3 -10.46 21.17 -2.93
C TYR A 3 -9.54 20.28 -2.05
N LYS A 4 -8.22 20.45 -2.17
CA LYS A 4 -7.25 19.61 -1.43
C LYS A 4 -7.22 19.87 0.08
N THR A 5 -7.41 21.12 0.50
CA THR A 5 -7.47 21.48 1.92
C THR A 5 -8.75 21.00 2.62
N LYS A 6 -9.89 20.87 1.88
CA LYS A 6 -11.13 20.33 2.44
C LYS A 6 -11.04 18.84 2.77
N LEU A 7 -10.19 18.07 2.04
CA LEU A 7 -10.00 16.64 2.25
C LEU A 7 -9.07 16.30 3.44
N VAL A 8 -8.27 17.28 3.92
CA VAL A 8 -7.26 17.09 4.97
C VAL A 8 -7.61 17.92 6.21
N LYS A 9 -8.87 17.83 6.65
CA LYS A 9 -9.29 18.48 7.91
C LYS A 9 -8.82 17.65 9.10
N PHE A 10 -8.00 18.21 9.98
CA PHE A 10 -7.43 17.57 11.16
C PHE A 10 -8.46 16.75 11.96
N ARG A 11 -9.58 17.39 12.35
CA ARG A 11 -10.65 16.74 13.13
C ARG A 11 -11.27 15.52 12.43
N GLN A 12 -11.48 15.58 11.11
CA GLN A 12 -12.05 14.47 10.34
C GLN A 12 -11.05 13.34 10.13
N THR A 13 -9.78 13.70 9.99
CA THR A 13 -8.71 12.73 9.72
C THR A 13 -8.38 11.89 10.94
N ILE A 14 -8.40 12.46 12.15
CA ILE A 14 -8.17 11.72 13.40
C ILE A 14 -9.20 10.59 13.59
N TRP A 15 -10.45 10.80 13.21
CA TRP A 15 -11.49 9.77 13.33
C TRP A 15 -11.24 8.56 12.43
N LYS A 16 -10.39 8.67 11.42
CA LYS A 16 -10.02 7.52 10.58
C LYS A 16 -9.19 6.48 11.33
N ILE A 17 -8.47 6.87 12.38
CA ILE A 17 -7.68 5.93 13.18
C ILE A 17 -8.59 4.89 13.85
N PRO A 18 -9.54 5.27 14.72
CA PRO A 18 -10.44 4.30 15.33
C PRO A 18 -11.31 3.58 14.29
N LEU A 19 -11.78 4.26 13.24
CA LEU A 19 -12.56 3.60 12.19
C LEU A 19 -11.80 2.50 11.49
N THR A 20 -10.52 2.71 11.14
CA THR A 20 -9.68 1.67 10.53
C THR A 20 -9.39 0.53 11.51
N PHE A 21 -9.15 0.86 12.78
CA PHE A 21 -8.93 -0.14 13.83
C PHE A 21 -10.15 -1.06 13.97
N PHE A 22 -11.35 -0.51 14.08
CA PHE A 22 -12.59 -1.30 14.14
C PHE A 22 -12.84 -2.08 12.85
N ALA A 23 -12.56 -1.49 11.68
CA ALA A 23 -12.67 -2.19 10.41
C ALA A 23 -11.78 -3.45 10.36
N MET A 24 -10.55 -3.36 10.86
CA MET A 24 -9.64 -4.52 10.93
C MET A 24 -10.15 -5.59 11.89
N ILE A 25 -10.70 -5.21 13.05
CA ILE A 25 -11.26 -6.15 14.02
C ILE A 25 -12.44 -6.95 13.45
N ILE A 26 -13.32 -6.30 12.67
CA ILE A 26 -14.47 -6.96 12.05
C ILE A 26 -14.13 -7.72 10.76
N GLY A 27 -12.84 -7.87 10.43
CA GLY A 27 -12.36 -8.70 9.32
C GLY A 27 -12.23 -8.00 7.98
N ALA A 28 -12.29 -6.66 7.92
CA ALA A 28 -12.04 -5.94 6.68
C ALA A 28 -10.62 -6.14 6.17
N SER A 29 -10.46 -6.34 4.85
CA SER A 29 -9.15 -6.46 4.19
C SER A 29 -8.58 -5.08 3.87
N VAL A 30 -7.93 -4.46 4.85
CA VAL A 30 -7.36 -3.10 4.75
C VAL A 30 -6.03 -3.00 5.46
N GLY A 31 -5.21 -2.05 5.02
CA GLY A 31 -3.97 -1.64 5.65
C GLY A 31 -4.13 -0.36 6.50
N ARG A 32 -3.11 -0.07 7.28
CA ARG A 32 -3.04 1.14 8.13
C ARG A 32 -2.41 2.34 7.43
N GLU A 33 -1.84 2.16 6.25
CA GLU A 33 -1.00 3.15 5.57
C GLU A 33 -1.81 4.36 5.09
N GLY A 34 -2.99 4.13 4.49
CA GLY A 34 -3.87 5.20 4.04
C GLY A 34 -4.21 6.19 5.15
N PRO A 35 -4.72 5.73 6.31
CA PRO A 35 -4.91 6.57 7.49
C PRO A 35 -3.62 7.25 7.97
N SER A 36 -2.48 6.56 8.01
CA SER A 36 -1.20 7.12 8.45
C SER A 36 -0.73 8.27 7.56
N VAL A 37 -0.80 8.10 6.23
CA VAL A 37 -0.51 9.15 5.24
C VAL A 37 -1.40 10.37 5.45
N GLN A 38 -2.71 10.16 5.66
CA GLN A 38 -3.66 11.25 5.84
C GLN A 38 -3.48 11.96 7.20
N VAL A 39 -3.21 11.21 8.26
CA VAL A 39 -2.92 11.78 9.60
C VAL A 39 -1.62 12.58 9.54
N GLY A 40 -0.55 12.06 8.95
CA GLY A 40 0.70 12.77 8.75
C GLY A 40 0.50 14.09 7.99
N ALA A 41 -0.25 14.05 6.89
CA ALA A 41 -0.61 15.25 6.12
C ALA A 41 -1.40 16.27 6.95
N ALA A 42 -2.39 15.81 7.75
CA ALA A 42 -3.24 16.67 8.55
C ALA A 42 -2.47 17.32 9.72
N VAL A 43 -1.64 16.56 10.41
CA VAL A 43 -0.77 17.04 11.49
C VAL A 43 0.20 18.08 10.97
N MET A 44 0.91 17.78 9.87
CA MET A 44 1.89 18.70 9.27
C MET A 44 1.23 20.00 8.78
N LEU A 45 0.04 19.91 8.20
CA LEU A 45 -0.72 21.08 7.76
C LEU A 45 -1.20 21.92 8.97
N ALA A 46 -1.72 21.28 10.02
CA ALA A 46 -2.18 21.97 11.23
C ALA A 46 -1.02 22.67 11.93
N TRP A 47 0.10 21.99 12.10
CA TRP A 47 1.32 22.53 12.69
C TRP A 47 1.90 23.66 11.85
N GLY A 48 2.00 23.50 10.54
CA GLY A 48 2.47 24.54 9.63
C GLY A 48 1.60 25.80 9.67
N ASN A 49 0.28 25.66 9.74
CA ASN A 49 -0.63 26.79 9.87
C ASN A 49 -0.48 27.49 11.24
N PHE A 50 -0.30 26.73 12.31
CA PHE A 50 -0.01 27.28 13.64
C PHE A 50 1.29 28.10 13.62
N CYS A 51 2.39 27.52 13.11
CA CYS A 51 3.67 28.22 13.03
C CYS A 51 3.60 29.50 12.19
N ARG A 52 2.87 29.48 11.07
CA ARG A 52 2.65 30.65 10.22
C ARG A 52 1.87 31.75 10.94
N LYS A 53 0.82 31.38 11.70
CA LYS A 53 0.01 32.32 12.50
C LYS A 53 0.86 33.10 13.49
N TYR A 54 1.83 32.45 14.09
CA TYR A 54 2.73 33.07 15.10
C TYR A 54 4.07 33.53 14.52
N ASN A 55 4.24 33.52 13.18
CA ASN A 55 5.48 33.92 12.51
C ASN A 55 6.73 33.13 12.96
N PHE A 56 6.56 31.94 13.48
CA PHE A 56 7.65 31.15 14.08
C PHE A 56 8.48 30.40 13.01
N ALA A 57 7.83 29.69 12.09
CA ALA A 57 8.50 28.83 11.10
C ALA A 57 7.68 28.66 9.82
N PHE A 58 8.20 27.88 8.87
CA PHE A 58 7.56 27.49 7.61
C PHE A 58 7.21 28.65 6.68
N ARG A 59 7.94 29.78 6.78
CA ARG A 59 7.81 30.89 5.84
C ARG A 59 8.31 30.42 4.46
N GLY A 60 7.51 30.63 3.41
CA GLY A 60 7.85 30.27 2.05
C GLY A 60 7.45 28.86 1.60
N LEU A 61 7.02 27.95 2.50
CA LEU A 61 6.44 26.67 2.09
C LEU A 61 4.97 26.84 1.72
N SER A 62 4.56 26.26 0.61
CA SER A 62 3.16 26.21 0.20
C SER A 62 2.36 25.20 1.06
N THR A 63 1.04 25.33 1.07
CA THR A 63 0.14 24.37 1.73
C THR A 63 0.30 22.95 1.15
N ASN A 64 0.55 22.85 -0.17
CA ASN A 64 0.75 21.57 -0.84
C ASN A 64 2.06 20.89 -0.41
N GLU A 65 3.12 21.65 -0.19
CA GLU A 65 4.40 21.13 0.29
C GLU A 65 4.29 20.62 1.73
N LEU A 66 3.57 21.32 2.60
CA LEU A 66 3.29 20.83 3.96
C LEU A 66 2.49 19.52 3.94
N ILE A 67 1.44 19.44 3.11
CA ILE A 67 0.64 18.23 2.95
C ILE A 67 1.51 17.08 2.42
N ALA A 68 2.33 17.32 1.38
CA ALA A 68 3.19 16.32 0.80
C ALA A 68 4.25 15.81 1.80
N THR A 69 4.90 16.72 2.53
CA THR A 69 5.89 16.36 3.56
C THR A 69 5.25 15.48 4.65
N GLY A 70 4.08 15.89 5.16
CA GLY A 70 3.37 15.12 6.18
C GLY A 70 2.86 13.77 5.67
N ALA A 71 2.35 13.71 4.44
CA ALA A 71 1.90 12.48 3.80
C ALA A 71 3.04 11.47 3.63
N ALA A 72 4.17 11.92 3.09
CA ALA A 72 5.35 11.09 2.89
C ALA A 72 5.99 10.64 4.21
N GLY A 73 6.06 11.53 5.21
CA GLY A 73 6.49 11.17 6.58
C GLY A 73 5.54 10.15 7.22
N GLY A 74 4.23 10.26 6.98
CA GLY A 74 3.24 9.29 7.42
C GLY A 74 3.39 7.92 6.78
N LEU A 75 3.78 7.85 5.50
CA LEU A 75 4.10 6.60 4.82
C LEU A 75 5.38 5.97 5.39
N ALA A 76 6.45 6.78 5.51
CA ALA A 76 7.70 6.35 6.12
C ALA A 76 7.46 5.73 7.51
N ALA A 77 6.62 6.39 8.32
CA ALA A 77 6.25 5.91 9.65
C ALA A 77 5.43 4.61 9.63
N ALA A 78 4.53 4.44 8.67
CA ALA A 78 3.69 3.25 8.57
C ALA A 78 4.48 1.97 8.29
N PHE A 79 5.58 2.10 7.54
CA PHE A 79 6.36 0.97 7.02
C PHE A 79 7.75 0.82 7.65
N ASN A 80 8.15 1.73 8.53
CA ASN A 80 9.53 1.84 9.00
C ASN A 80 10.53 1.95 7.83
N ALA A 81 10.17 2.78 6.83
CA ALA A 81 10.81 2.86 5.53
C ALA A 81 11.07 4.34 5.13
N PRO A 82 12.10 4.99 5.68
CA PRO A 82 12.39 6.40 5.42
C PRO A 82 12.65 6.74 3.96
N LEU A 83 13.40 5.90 3.25
CA LEU A 83 13.72 6.11 1.85
C LEU A 83 12.49 5.95 0.95
N ALA A 84 11.65 4.96 1.25
CA ALA A 84 10.38 4.78 0.56
C ALA A 84 9.48 6.02 0.70
N GLY A 85 9.45 6.67 1.86
CA GLY A 85 8.74 7.94 2.04
C GLY A 85 9.25 9.05 1.12
N VAL A 86 10.58 9.17 0.96
CA VAL A 86 11.19 10.16 0.04
C VAL A 86 10.80 9.86 -1.40
N ILE A 87 10.94 8.62 -1.85
CA ILE A 87 10.60 8.23 -3.23
C ILE A 87 9.10 8.39 -3.50
N PHE A 88 8.24 8.04 -2.53
CA PHE A 88 6.80 8.26 -2.61
C PHE A 88 6.44 9.74 -2.79
N ALA A 89 7.13 10.64 -2.07
CA ALA A 89 6.95 12.07 -2.26
C ALA A 89 7.29 12.48 -3.70
N ILE A 90 8.36 11.92 -4.27
CA ILE A 90 8.83 12.23 -5.62
C ILE A 90 7.89 11.67 -6.68
N GLU A 91 7.62 10.40 -6.64
CA GLU A 91 6.96 9.69 -7.74
C GLU A 91 5.44 9.87 -7.72
N GLU A 92 4.81 9.82 -6.56
CA GLU A 92 3.36 9.80 -6.47
C GLU A 92 2.77 11.15 -6.10
N LEU A 93 3.30 11.81 -5.07
CA LEU A 93 2.79 13.11 -4.67
C LEU A 93 3.21 14.24 -5.61
N GLY A 94 4.34 14.06 -6.32
CA GLY A 94 4.81 14.97 -7.38
C GLY A 94 3.96 14.95 -8.63
N ARG A 95 3.23 13.87 -8.92
CA ARG A 95 2.31 13.77 -10.05
C ARG A 95 1.15 14.74 -9.89
N GLY A 96 1.03 15.73 -10.78
CA GLY A 96 -0.09 16.67 -10.84
C GLY A 96 -0.03 17.84 -9.85
N VAL A 97 1.04 18.01 -9.12
CA VAL A 97 1.38 19.23 -8.41
C VAL A 97 2.79 19.62 -8.85
N MET A 98 2.99 20.85 -9.37
CA MET A 98 4.33 21.42 -9.48
C MET A 98 4.85 21.63 -8.04
N LEU A 99 5.28 20.57 -7.39
CA LEU A 99 6.08 20.68 -6.18
C LEU A 99 7.43 21.20 -6.64
N ARG A 100 7.74 22.43 -6.28
CA ARG A 100 9.15 22.82 -6.28
C ARG A 100 9.82 21.87 -5.29
N TRP A 101 10.76 21.07 -5.80
CA TRP A 101 11.56 20.14 -4.97
C TRP A 101 12.44 20.96 -4.04
N GLU A 102 11.81 21.55 -3.02
CA GLU A 102 12.54 22.26 -2.00
C GLU A 102 13.22 21.26 -1.10
N ARG A 103 14.51 21.45 -0.86
CA ARG A 103 15.28 20.68 0.13
C ARG A 103 14.53 20.51 1.44
N ARG A 104 13.67 21.47 1.79
CA ARG A 104 12.87 21.49 3.02
C ARG A 104 11.85 20.35 3.09
N VAL A 105 11.22 20.01 1.96
CA VAL A 105 10.29 18.87 1.88
C VAL A 105 11.03 17.57 2.13
N LEU A 106 12.15 17.36 1.42
CA LEU A 106 12.97 16.17 1.58
C LEU A 106 13.55 16.05 3.00
N LEU A 107 14.07 17.15 3.55
CA LEU A 107 14.57 17.17 4.93
C LEU A 107 13.45 16.85 5.94
N GLY A 108 12.22 17.34 5.71
CA GLY A 108 11.08 17.01 6.58
C GLY A 108 10.72 15.54 6.55
N VAL A 109 10.73 14.89 5.38
CA VAL A 109 10.46 13.46 5.23
C VAL A 109 11.58 12.64 5.88
N LEU A 110 12.84 12.98 5.62
CA LEU A 110 14.01 12.33 6.24
C LEU A 110 13.99 12.47 7.75
N ALA A 111 13.69 13.68 8.28
CA ALA A 111 13.58 13.90 9.73
C ALA A 111 12.50 13.00 10.37
N ALA A 112 11.34 12.87 9.72
CA ALA A 112 10.29 11.96 10.20
C ALA A 112 10.77 10.50 10.20
N GLY A 113 11.48 10.07 9.16
CA GLY A 113 12.06 8.72 9.07
C GLY A 113 13.14 8.48 10.13
N PHE A 114 14.05 9.44 10.35
CA PHE A 114 15.08 9.31 11.38
C PHE A 114 14.51 9.25 12.80
N ILE A 115 13.50 10.06 13.09
CA ILE A 115 12.81 10.01 14.39
C ILE A 115 12.16 8.64 14.58
N LEU A 116 11.53 8.09 13.55
CA LEU A 116 10.94 6.78 13.62
C LEU A 116 11.99 5.69 13.91
N VAL A 117 13.08 5.66 13.13
CA VAL A 117 14.18 4.71 13.34
C VAL A 117 14.79 4.84 14.73
N ALA A 118 14.90 6.08 15.25
CA ALA A 118 15.40 6.30 16.61
C ALA A 118 14.45 5.73 17.70
N ILE A 119 13.15 5.70 17.45
CA ILE A 119 12.15 5.19 18.41
C ILE A 119 11.92 3.68 18.25
N GLN A 120 11.79 3.18 17.03
CA GLN A 120 11.44 1.77 16.73
C GLN A 120 12.63 0.88 16.38
N GLY A 121 13.80 1.48 16.14
CA GLY A 121 14.95 0.78 15.62
C GLY A 121 14.93 0.63 14.10
N ASN A 122 16.05 0.17 13.54
CA ASN A 122 16.24 -0.02 12.09
C ASN A 122 15.94 -1.48 11.67
N SER A 123 14.83 -2.05 12.14
CA SER A 123 14.40 -3.38 11.73
C SER A 123 13.41 -3.28 10.57
N PRO A 124 13.48 -4.14 9.55
CA PRO A 124 12.49 -4.18 8.48
C PRO A 124 11.11 -4.52 9.04
N TYR A 125 10.06 -4.06 8.34
CA TYR A 125 8.66 -4.29 8.75
C TYR A 125 8.25 -5.76 8.67
N PHE A 126 8.67 -6.46 7.63
CA PHE A 126 8.52 -7.91 7.45
C PHE A 126 9.80 -8.65 7.85
N PRO A 127 9.76 -9.99 8.01
CA PRO A 127 10.95 -10.79 8.17
C PRO A 127 11.98 -10.48 7.08
N ALA A 128 13.26 -10.35 7.50
CA ALA A 128 14.33 -9.99 6.58
C ALA A 128 14.47 -11.02 5.46
N TYR A 129 14.64 -10.56 4.24
CA TYR A 129 14.87 -11.40 3.07
C TYR A 129 16.17 -12.21 3.23
N LYS A 130 16.04 -13.53 3.17
CA LYS A 130 17.14 -14.51 3.25
C LYS A 130 17.15 -15.42 2.01
N GLY A 131 16.57 -14.96 0.91
CA GLY A 131 16.49 -15.72 -0.32
C GLY A 131 17.78 -15.67 -1.14
N ALA A 132 17.83 -16.46 -2.19
CA ALA A 132 18.95 -16.54 -3.11
C ALA A 132 19.14 -15.22 -3.88
N THR A 133 20.39 -14.88 -4.15
CA THR A 133 20.78 -13.75 -5.02
C THR A 133 21.13 -14.18 -6.43
N SER A 134 21.49 -15.46 -6.62
CA SER A 134 21.74 -16.08 -7.92
C SER A 134 20.58 -17.02 -8.27
N ILE A 135 19.85 -16.69 -9.33
CA ILE A 135 18.60 -17.34 -9.71
C ILE A 135 18.72 -17.94 -11.10
N PRO A 136 18.40 -19.24 -11.28
CA PRO A 136 18.34 -19.84 -12.62
C PRO A 136 17.20 -19.20 -13.44
N TYR A 137 17.45 -18.96 -14.72
CA TYR A 137 16.47 -18.34 -15.63
C TYR A 137 15.92 -17.00 -15.13
N LEU A 138 16.74 -16.18 -14.48
CA LEU A 138 16.37 -14.93 -13.81
C LEU A 138 15.47 -14.05 -14.68
N TYR A 139 15.88 -13.73 -15.91
CA TYR A 139 15.12 -12.83 -16.78
C TYR A 139 13.73 -13.36 -17.16
N LEU A 140 13.58 -14.68 -17.28
CA LEU A 140 12.29 -15.31 -17.53
C LEU A 140 11.34 -15.08 -16.34
N TRP A 141 11.82 -15.29 -15.11
CA TRP A 141 11.01 -15.09 -13.91
C TRP A 141 10.69 -13.62 -13.66
N LEU A 142 11.63 -12.71 -13.96
CA LEU A 142 11.34 -11.27 -13.93
C LEU A 142 10.20 -10.90 -14.87
N ALA A 143 10.23 -11.41 -16.10
CA ALA A 143 9.18 -11.17 -17.08
C ALA A 143 7.83 -11.79 -16.66
N ILE A 144 7.82 -13.03 -16.18
CA ILE A 144 6.59 -13.70 -15.72
C ILE A 144 5.98 -12.94 -14.52
N CYS A 145 6.75 -12.66 -13.48
CA CYS A 145 6.28 -11.92 -12.30
C CYS A 145 5.79 -10.53 -12.68
N GLY A 146 6.56 -9.80 -13.51
CA GLY A 146 6.19 -8.46 -13.96
C GLY A 146 4.89 -8.45 -14.75
N ILE A 147 4.75 -9.33 -15.76
CA ILE A 147 3.54 -9.38 -16.59
C ILE A 147 2.32 -9.82 -15.76
N VAL A 148 2.42 -10.94 -15.03
CA VAL A 148 1.29 -11.49 -14.27
C VAL A 148 0.83 -10.49 -13.18
N CYS A 149 1.77 -10.03 -12.36
CA CYS A 149 1.43 -9.12 -11.27
C CYS A 149 1.12 -7.70 -11.75
N GLY A 150 1.79 -7.22 -12.81
CA GLY A 150 1.49 -5.92 -13.41
C GLY A 150 0.07 -5.86 -13.98
N VAL A 151 -0.34 -6.89 -14.75
CA VAL A 151 -1.71 -6.99 -15.29
C VAL A 151 -2.74 -7.09 -14.16
N LEU A 152 -2.54 -7.99 -13.19
CA LEU A 152 -3.46 -8.16 -12.06
C LEU A 152 -3.51 -6.89 -11.18
N GLY A 153 -2.37 -6.24 -10.94
CA GLY A 153 -2.30 -4.96 -10.22
C GLY A 153 -3.02 -3.84 -10.98
N GLY A 154 -2.84 -3.75 -12.31
CA GLY A 154 -3.56 -2.80 -13.15
C GLY A 154 -5.09 -3.02 -13.14
N ILE A 155 -5.54 -4.28 -13.18
CA ILE A 155 -6.95 -4.63 -13.03
C ILE A 155 -7.44 -4.22 -11.63
N PHE A 156 -6.69 -4.55 -10.58
CA PHE A 156 -7.00 -4.16 -9.21
C PHE A 156 -7.14 -2.64 -9.07
N GLY A 157 -6.18 -1.85 -9.55
CA GLY A 157 -6.24 -0.39 -9.53
C GLY A 157 -7.47 0.15 -10.28
N ARG A 158 -7.82 -0.45 -11.43
CA ARG A 158 -9.03 -0.09 -12.20
C ARG A 158 -10.32 -0.42 -11.46
N LEU A 159 -10.39 -1.57 -10.77
CA LEU A 159 -11.55 -1.96 -9.96
C LEU A 159 -11.76 -0.98 -8.80
N LEU A 160 -10.68 -0.57 -8.13
CA LEU A 160 -10.74 0.43 -7.06
C LEU A 160 -11.16 1.80 -7.60
N ALA A 161 -10.57 2.27 -8.70
CA ALA A 161 -10.83 3.60 -9.26
C ALA A 161 -12.27 3.76 -9.76
N LYS A 162 -12.83 2.74 -10.42
CA LYS A 162 -14.20 2.78 -10.94
C LYS A 162 -15.26 2.57 -9.86
N GLY A 163 -14.95 1.80 -8.83
CA GLY A 163 -15.90 1.38 -7.81
C GLY A 163 -17.01 0.49 -8.35
N LEU A 164 -17.80 -0.12 -7.47
CA LEU A 164 -18.89 -1.02 -7.84
C LEU A 164 -19.91 -0.36 -8.78
N ALA A 165 -20.36 0.83 -8.44
CA ALA A 165 -21.34 1.55 -9.25
C ALA A 165 -20.80 1.94 -10.64
N GLY A 166 -19.49 2.21 -10.77
CA GLY A 166 -18.87 2.56 -12.05
C GLY A 166 -18.69 1.37 -12.99
N LEU A 167 -18.59 0.15 -12.45
CA LEU A 167 -18.46 -1.10 -13.21
C LEU A 167 -19.81 -1.70 -13.57
N SER A 168 -20.86 -1.34 -12.83
CA SER A 168 -22.20 -1.89 -13.04
C SER A 168 -22.87 -1.31 -14.28
N PRO A 169 -23.71 -2.11 -15.00
CA PRO A 169 -24.54 -1.63 -16.09
C PRO A 169 -25.38 -0.42 -15.65
N LEU A 170 -25.71 0.48 -16.59
CA LEU A 170 -26.44 1.73 -16.32
C LEU A 170 -27.74 1.51 -15.52
N LYS A 171 -28.46 0.42 -15.82
CA LYS A 171 -29.71 0.06 -15.12
C LYS A 171 -29.55 -0.19 -13.62
N TRP A 172 -28.40 -0.77 -13.21
CA TRP A 172 -28.10 -1.12 -11.81
C TRP A 172 -27.39 -0.01 -11.05
N ARG A 173 -26.74 0.92 -11.75
CA ARG A 173 -25.95 2.00 -11.14
C ARG A 173 -26.75 2.86 -10.18
N ASP A 174 -27.96 3.26 -10.61
CA ASP A 174 -28.85 4.10 -9.79
C ASP A 174 -29.43 3.33 -8.61
N TRP A 175 -29.72 2.05 -8.79
CA TRP A 175 -30.17 1.19 -7.71
C TRP A 175 -29.09 1.00 -6.64
N ILE A 176 -27.84 0.71 -7.04
CA ILE A 176 -26.69 0.58 -6.14
C ILE A 176 -26.51 1.87 -5.31
N ARG A 177 -26.59 3.03 -5.95
CA ARG A 177 -26.43 4.32 -5.27
C ARG A 177 -27.57 4.63 -4.29
N LYS A 178 -28.78 4.19 -4.59
CA LYS A 178 -29.96 4.41 -3.74
C LYS A 178 -30.03 3.46 -2.55
N HIS A 179 -29.38 2.30 -2.61
CA HIS A 179 -29.51 1.25 -1.60
C HIS A 179 -28.16 0.87 -0.98
N PRO A 180 -27.39 1.81 -0.38
CA PRO A 180 -26.04 1.55 0.12
C PRO A 180 -26.01 0.49 1.23
N ILE A 181 -27.06 0.40 2.07
CA ILE A 181 -27.12 -0.56 3.18
C ILE A 181 -27.22 -2.01 2.64
N TYR A 182 -28.09 -2.26 1.65
CA TYR A 182 -28.21 -3.59 1.05
C TYR A 182 -26.92 -4.01 0.35
N ILE A 183 -26.27 -3.09 -0.34
CA ILE A 183 -24.97 -3.35 -0.97
C ILE A 183 -23.89 -3.65 0.09
N ALA A 184 -23.87 -2.90 1.17
CA ALA A 184 -22.93 -3.14 2.26
C ALA A 184 -23.13 -4.52 2.91
N LEU A 185 -24.37 -4.93 3.12
CA LEU A 185 -24.69 -6.26 3.64
C LEU A 185 -24.24 -7.36 2.67
N LEU A 186 -24.56 -7.22 1.37
CA LEU A 186 -24.15 -8.20 0.36
C LEU A 186 -22.63 -8.34 0.28
N LEU A 187 -21.92 -7.22 0.18
CA LEU A 187 -20.46 -7.21 0.12
C LEU A 187 -19.84 -7.73 1.44
N GLY A 188 -20.47 -7.44 2.59
CA GLY A 188 -20.07 -7.97 3.88
C GLY A 188 -20.19 -9.50 3.95
N LEU A 189 -21.27 -10.06 3.42
CA LEU A 189 -21.47 -11.51 3.31
C LEU A 189 -20.42 -12.16 2.40
N VAL A 190 -20.13 -11.53 1.25
CA VAL A 190 -19.07 -12.01 0.34
C VAL A 190 -17.71 -11.99 1.05
N LEU A 191 -17.40 -10.93 1.80
CA LEU A 191 -16.17 -10.83 2.56
C LEU A 191 -16.09 -11.89 3.66
N ALA A 192 -17.18 -12.13 4.37
CA ALA A 192 -17.24 -13.18 5.39
C ALA A 192 -17.05 -14.57 4.79
N ALA A 193 -17.68 -14.87 3.65
CA ALA A 193 -17.50 -16.14 2.94
C ALA A 193 -16.04 -16.35 2.51
N MET A 194 -15.38 -15.33 1.91
CA MET A 194 -13.97 -15.40 1.55
C MET A 194 -13.07 -15.58 2.78
N GLY A 195 -13.38 -14.88 3.87
CA GLY A 195 -12.64 -14.99 5.12
C GLY A 195 -12.75 -16.35 5.77
N THR A 196 -13.95 -16.93 5.78
CA THR A 196 -14.20 -18.30 6.30
C THR A 196 -13.49 -19.34 5.44
N TYR A 197 -13.59 -19.23 4.12
CA TYR A 197 -12.93 -20.15 3.19
C TYR A 197 -11.41 -20.10 3.31
N SER A 198 -10.84 -18.91 3.50
CA SER A 198 -9.38 -18.73 3.65
C SER A 198 -8.86 -18.93 5.08
N GLU A 199 -9.70 -19.45 6.01
CA GLU A 199 -9.32 -19.60 7.43
C GLU A 199 -8.80 -18.27 8.05
N GLY A 200 -9.39 -17.16 7.66
CA GLY A 200 -9.04 -15.82 8.15
C GLY A 200 -7.82 -15.17 7.47
N GLN A 201 -7.16 -15.83 6.52
CA GLN A 201 -5.94 -15.30 5.88
C GLN A 201 -6.19 -14.05 5.05
N THR A 202 -7.44 -13.81 4.62
CA THR A 202 -7.84 -12.59 3.89
C THR A 202 -8.10 -11.39 4.79
N TYR A 203 -8.24 -11.56 6.10
CA TYR A 203 -8.55 -10.47 7.03
C TYR A 203 -7.36 -9.55 7.28
N GLY A 204 -7.67 -8.30 7.64
CA GLY A 204 -6.71 -7.26 8.02
C GLY A 204 -5.68 -6.96 6.95
N THR A 205 -4.45 -6.67 7.35
CA THR A 205 -3.34 -6.33 6.45
C THR A 205 -2.82 -7.52 5.64
N GLY A 206 -2.92 -8.76 6.19
CA GLY A 206 -2.29 -9.95 5.64
C GLY A 206 -0.81 -10.13 6.02
N TYR A 207 -0.34 -9.43 7.07
CA TYR A 207 1.04 -9.51 7.53
C TYR A 207 1.55 -10.94 7.69
N ASN A 208 0.75 -11.81 8.33
CA ASN A 208 1.11 -13.21 8.60
C ASN A 208 1.33 -14.03 7.31
N VAL A 209 0.60 -13.72 6.25
CA VAL A 209 0.75 -14.38 4.94
C VAL A 209 2.11 -14.03 4.34
N VAL A 210 2.45 -12.74 4.31
CA VAL A 210 3.75 -12.26 3.81
C VAL A 210 4.90 -12.80 4.66
N ALA A 211 4.76 -12.75 5.99
CA ALA A 211 5.79 -13.23 6.90
C ALA A 211 6.10 -14.72 6.68
N ARG A 212 5.07 -15.57 6.62
CA ARG A 212 5.24 -17.01 6.34
C ARG A 212 5.88 -17.25 4.98
N ALA A 213 5.45 -16.54 3.93
CA ALA A 213 6.03 -16.68 2.59
C ALA A 213 7.52 -16.30 2.55
N LEU A 214 7.92 -15.23 3.27
CA LEU A 214 9.32 -14.80 3.38
C LEU A 214 10.18 -15.72 4.26
N GLU A 215 9.56 -16.44 5.19
CA GLU A 215 10.23 -17.50 5.96
C GLU A 215 10.38 -18.81 5.16
N GLY A 216 9.79 -18.89 3.96
CA GLY A 216 9.81 -20.09 3.13
C GLY A 216 8.79 -21.14 3.53
N GLN A 217 7.77 -20.74 4.30
CA GLN A 217 6.65 -21.60 4.65
C GLN A 217 5.63 -21.64 3.52
N LEU A 218 4.90 -22.75 3.41
CA LEU A 218 3.84 -22.88 2.42
C LEU A 218 2.69 -21.92 2.73
N VAL A 219 2.26 -21.22 1.69
CA VAL A 219 1.06 -20.37 1.69
C VAL A 219 0.13 -20.92 0.62
N SER A 220 -1.13 -21.13 0.97
CA SER A 220 -2.12 -21.66 0.03
C SER A 220 -2.18 -20.79 -1.25
N PRO A 221 -2.13 -21.40 -2.45
CA PRO A 221 -1.97 -20.67 -3.71
C PRO A 221 -3.14 -19.72 -4.01
N GLU A 222 -4.34 -20.03 -3.51
CA GLU A 222 -5.54 -19.22 -3.69
C GLU A 222 -5.55 -17.93 -2.85
N VAL A 223 -4.74 -17.83 -1.79
CA VAL A 223 -4.77 -16.70 -0.85
C VAL A 223 -4.48 -15.37 -1.54
N GLY A 224 -3.58 -15.34 -2.52
CA GLY A 224 -3.28 -14.13 -3.27
C GLY A 224 -4.50 -13.58 -4.01
N ILE A 225 -5.21 -14.43 -4.73
CA ILE A 225 -6.41 -14.05 -5.49
C ILE A 225 -7.57 -13.71 -4.55
N LEU A 226 -7.79 -14.48 -3.50
CA LEU A 226 -8.82 -14.18 -2.49
C LEU A 226 -8.55 -12.84 -1.80
N LYS A 227 -7.29 -12.53 -1.49
CA LYS A 227 -6.89 -11.26 -0.88
C LYS A 227 -7.18 -10.07 -1.80
N LEU A 228 -6.91 -10.21 -3.11
CA LEU A 228 -7.27 -9.20 -4.09
C LEU A 228 -8.77 -8.87 -4.04
N PHE A 229 -9.62 -9.89 -4.15
CA PHE A 229 -11.07 -9.70 -4.15
C PHE A 229 -11.59 -9.21 -2.79
N ALA A 230 -11.06 -9.69 -1.67
CA ALA A 230 -11.41 -9.23 -0.34
C ALA A 230 -11.10 -7.74 -0.15
N THR A 231 -9.95 -7.28 -0.66
CA THR A 231 -9.56 -5.87 -0.60
C THR A 231 -10.46 -5.00 -1.48
N VAL A 232 -10.75 -5.44 -2.71
CA VAL A 232 -11.67 -4.75 -3.61
C VAL A 232 -13.07 -4.64 -3.00
N THR A 233 -13.59 -5.74 -2.46
CA THR A 233 -14.90 -5.80 -1.81
C THR A 233 -14.96 -4.87 -0.60
N THR A 234 -13.92 -4.87 0.23
CA THR A 234 -13.81 -3.97 1.38
C THR A 234 -13.79 -2.49 0.95
N TYR A 235 -13.05 -2.17 -0.09
CA TYR A 235 -12.96 -0.81 -0.62
C TYR A 235 -14.30 -0.34 -1.21
N TRP A 236 -15.02 -1.21 -1.92
CA TRP A 236 -16.35 -0.89 -2.47
C TRP A 236 -17.40 -0.66 -1.39
N ASN A 237 -17.22 -1.22 -0.21
CA ASN A 237 -18.01 -0.91 0.98
C ASN A 237 -17.75 0.48 1.56
N GLY A 238 -16.74 1.22 1.06
CA GLY A 238 -16.37 2.53 1.58
C GLY A 238 -15.68 2.49 2.93
N ILE A 239 -15.15 1.35 3.34
CA ILE A 239 -14.43 1.17 4.60
C ILE A 239 -13.12 1.94 4.54
N ALA A 240 -12.84 2.71 5.61
CA ALA A 240 -11.60 3.47 5.72
C ALA A 240 -10.40 2.54 5.96
N GLY A 241 -9.39 2.63 5.09
CA GLY A 241 -8.16 1.85 5.23
C GLY A 241 -7.18 2.10 4.09
N GLY A 242 -5.99 1.52 4.18
CA GLY A 242 -4.97 1.53 3.15
C GLY A 242 -5.07 0.31 2.23
N ILE A 243 -4.50 0.44 1.04
CA ILE A 243 -4.46 -0.64 0.04
C ILE A 243 -3.04 -1.20 -0.15
N PHE A 244 -1.99 -0.55 0.39
CA PHE A 244 -0.60 -0.93 0.14
C PHE A 244 -0.28 -2.32 0.71
N THR A 245 -0.41 -2.53 2.04
CA THR A 245 -0.11 -3.85 2.64
C THR A 245 -1.00 -4.97 2.09
N PRO A 246 -2.33 -4.79 1.88
CA PRO A 246 -3.13 -5.78 1.16
C PRO A 246 -2.63 -6.09 -0.25
N SER A 247 -2.14 -5.08 -0.99
CA SER A 247 -1.54 -5.29 -2.32
C SER A 247 -0.25 -6.10 -2.23
N LEU A 248 0.62 -5.79 -1.26
CA LEU A 248 1.83 -6.57 -1.02
C LEU A 248 1.50 -8.03 -0.68
N THR A 249 0.47 -8.25 0.16
CA THR A 249 0.00 -9.60 0.51
C THR A 249 -0.55 -10.35 -0.69
N THR A 250 -1.29 -9.65 -1.57
CA THR A 250 -1.76 -10.22 -2.84
C THR A 250 -0.58 -10.65 -3.71
N GLY A 251 0.41 -9.77 -3.88
CA GLY A 251 1.63 -10.09 -4.62
C GLY A 251 2.39 -11.27 -4.00
N ALA A 252 2.51 -11.32 -2.68
CA ALA A 252 3.16 -12.43 -1.99
C ALA A 252 2.45 -13.78 -2.21
N GLY A 253 1.12 -13.79 -2.15
CA GLY A 253 0.32 -14.99 -2.46
C GLY A 253 0.46 -15.43 -3.92
N ILE A 254 0.47 -14.49 -4.87
CA ILE A 254 0.73 -14.80 -6.29
C ILE A 254 2.16 -15.35 -6.47
N GLY A 255 3.16 -14.77 -5.80
CA GLY A 255 4.54 -15.26 -5.83
C GLY A 255 4.67 -16.69 -5.30
N SER A 256 3.95 -17.02 -4.22
CA SER A 256 3.87 -18.39 -3.70
C SER A 256 3.19 -19.35 -4.66
N MET A 257 2.11 -18.92 -5.34
CA MET A 257 1.44 -19.70 -6.38
C MET A 257 2.37 -19.97 -7.59
N LEU A 258 3.11 -18.96 -8.04
CA LEU A 258 4.07 -19.13 -9.14
C LEU A 258 5.22 -20.06 -8.75
N TRP A 259 5.65 -20.04 -7.50
CA TRP A 259 6.64 -20.98 -6.99
C TRP A 259 6.14 -22.42 -7.02
N GLU A 260 4.92 -22.66 -6.62
CA GLU A 260 4.30 -24.00 -6.68
C GLU A 260 4.19 -24.49 -8.13
N ILE A 261 3.75 -23.65 -9.06
CA ILE A 261 3.70 -23.95 -10.50
C ILE A 261 5.10 -24.25 -11.06
N SER A 262 6.14 -23.60 -10.53
CA SER A 262 7.54 -23.85 -10.92
C SER A 262 8.11 -25.17 -10.41
N ASN A 263 7.36 -25.93 -9.60
CA ASN A 263 7.83 -27.11 -8.89
C ASN A 263 9.12 -26.88 -8.07
N GLY A 264 9.25 -25.69 -7.50
CA GLY A 264 10.41 -25.35 -6.64
C GLY A 264 11.72 -25.10 -7.40
N MET A 265 11.69 -24.86 -8.72
CA MET A 265 12.90 -24.55 -9.51
C MET A 265 13.60 -23.26 -9.06
N VAL A 266 12.89 -22.37 -8.39
CA VAL A 266 13.37 -21.05 -7.94
C VAL A 266 13.08 -20.88 -6.47
N ASP A 267 13.86 -20.05 -5.77
CA ASP A 267 13.59 -19.70 -4.38
C ASP A 267 12.23 -18.98 -4.26
N GLN A 268 11.33 -19.55 -3.43
CA GLN A 268 10.01 -18.99 -3.16
C GLN A 268 10.10 -17.51 -2.72
N ARG A 269 11.03 -17.20 -1.82
CA ARG A 269 11.20 -15.86 -1.26
C ARG A 269 11.50 -14.83 -2.33
N PHE A 270 12.28 -15.22 -3.35
CA PHE A 270 12.60 -14.35 -4.47
C PHE A 270 11.37 -14.03 -5.31
N LEU A 271 10.58 -15.04 -5.70
CA LEU A 271 9.33 -14.82 -6.44
C LEU A 271 8.33 -13.98 -5.64
N VAL A 272 8.25 -14.22 -4.33
CA VAL A 272 7.38 -13.45 -3.42
C VAL A 272 7.70 -11.96 -3.47
N ILE A 273 8.96 -11.55 -3.28
CA ILE A 273 9.32 -10.13 -3.28
C ILE A 273 9.16 -9.48 -4.67
N LEU A 274 9.46 -10.20 -5.76
CA LEU A 274 9.23 -9.70 -7.11
C LEU A 274 7.75 -9.43 -7.35
N CYS A 275 6.90 -10.39 -7.02
CA CYS A 275 5.45 -10.26 -7.20
C CYS A 275 4.85 -9.18 -6.28
N MET A 276 5.38 -9.02 -5.06
CA MET A 276 4.98 -7.91 -4.17
C MET A 276 5.24 -6.55 -4.83
N ALA A 277 6.45 -6.34 -5.37
CA ALA A 277 6.81 -5.08 -6.03
C ALA A 277 6.00 -4.85 -7.31
N ALA A 278 5.93 -5.86 -8.19
CA ALA A 278 5.23 -5.76 -9.46
C ALA A 278 3.71 -5.55 -9.29
N PHE A 279 3.07 -6.23 -8.33
CA PHE A 279 1.64 -6.05 -8.07
C PHE A 279 1.34 -4.65 -7.51
N LEU A 280 2.13 -4.19 -6.55
CA LEU A 280 1.98 -2.85 -6.00
C LEU A 280 2.21 -1.79 -7.08
N ALA A 281 3.23 -1.93 -7.91
CA ALA A 281 3.52 -1.04 -9.03
C ALA A 281 2.37 -0.97 -10.04
N GLY A 282 1.84 -2.12 -10.45
CA GLY A 282 0.67 -2.20 -11.34
C GLY A 282 -0.57 -1.51 -10.77
N GLY A 283 -0.82 -1.67 -9.45
CA GLY A 283 -1.97 -1.07 -8.76
C GLY A 283 -1.86 0.43 -8.53
N THR A 284 -0.65 0.93 -8.23
CA THR A 284 -0.40 2.35 -7.90
C THR A 284 0.16 3.15 -9.07
N GLN A 285 0.67 2.49 -10.10
CA GLN A 285 1.39 3.10 -11.23
C GLN A 285 2.65 3.84 -10.78
N SER A 286 3.31 3.35 -9.72
CA SER A 286 4.50 3.95 -9.11
C SER A 286 5.58 2.88 -8.91
N PRO A 287 6.29 2.48 -9.99
CA PRO A 287 7.22 1.35 -9.96
C PRO A 287 8.43 1.58 -9.04
N VAL A 288 8.99 2.79 -9.01
CA VAL A 288 10.15 3.07 -8.16
C VAL A 288 9.76 3.04 -6.68
N THR A 289 8.63 3.66 -6.34
CA THR A 289 8.08 3.61 -4.97
C THR A 289 7.80 2.18 -4.54
N ALA A 290 7.14 1.37 -5.37
CA ALA A 290 6.81 -0.01 -5.06
C ALA A 290 8.07 -0.84 -4.76
N SER A 291 9.10 -0.73 -5.60
CA SER A 291 10.36 -1.45 -5.43
C SER A 291 11.11 -1.05 -4.17
N VAL A 292 11.20 0.26 -3.90
CA VAL A 292 11.90 0.76 -2.70
C VAL A 292 11.13 0.43 -1.42
N VAL A 293 9.78 0.51 -1.45
CA VAL A 293 8.93 0.08 -0.33
C VAL A 293 9.19 -1.39 0.00
N VAL A 294 9.13 -2.28 -0.99
CA VAL A 294 9.38 -3.73 -0.76
C VAL A 294 10.81 -3.95 -0.26
N MET A 295 11.80 -3.30 -0.85
CA MET A 295 13.20 -3.40 -0.45
C MET A 295 13.40 -3.02 1.02
N GLU A 296 12.90 -1.86 1.46
CA GLU A 296 13.06 -1.42 2.85
C GLU A 296 12.24 -2.27 3.82
N MET A 297 11.00 -2.64 3.46
CA MET A 297 10.13 -3.46 4.32
C MET A 297 10.64 -4.88 4.53
N THR A 298 11.46 -5.40 3.64
CA THR A 298 11.98 -6.78 3.68
C THR A 298 13.48 -6.84 3.85
N GLY A 299 14.18 -5.71 3.86
CA GLY A 299 15.66 -5.69 3.89
C GLY A 299 16.31 -6.28 2.63
N ALA A 300 15.63 -6.28 1.49
CA ALA A 300 16.05 -6.92 0.25
C ALA A 300 16.97 -6.04 -0.62
N GLN A 301 17.92 -5.30 -0.02
CA GLN A 301 18.84 -4.42 -0.73
C GLN A 301 19.61 -5.11 -1.87
N PRO A 302 20.11 -6.35 -1.72
CA PRO A 302 20.92 -7.00 -2.76
C PRO A 302 20.17 -7.23 -4.07
N VAL A 303 18.81 -7.27 -4.03
CA VAL A 303 17.96 -7.58 -5.19
C VAL A 303 17.15 -6.39 -5.67
N LEU A 304 17.44 -5.18 -5.22
CA LEU A 304 16.70 -3.96 -5.60
C LEU A 304 16.59 -3.77 -7.11
N ILE A 305 17.67 -4.04 -7.85
CA ILE A 305 17.67 -3.92 -9.33
C ILE A 305 16.61 -4.83 -9.96
N TRP A 306 16.47 -6.05 -9.45
CA TRP A 306 15.49 -7.01 -9.95
C TRP A 306 14.06 -6.61 -9.60
N LEU A 307 13.85 -6.01 -8.40
CA LEU A 307 12.57 -5.43 -8.02
C LEU A 307 12.16 -4.29 -8.98
N LEU A 308 13.09 -3.41 -9.31
CA LEU A 308 12.85 -2.33 -10.27
C LEU A 308 12.49 -2.85 -11.66
N ILE A 309 13.23 -3.84 -12.18
CA ILE A 309 12.97 -4.41 -13.50
C ILE A 309 11.58 -5.10 -13.54
N SER A 310 11.20 -5.83 -12.50
CA SER A 310 9.92 -6.53 -12.46
C SER A 310 8.72 -5.60 -12.25
N SER A 311 8.93 -4.39 -11.73
CA SER A 311 7.89 -3.41 -11.44
C SER A 311 7.61 -2.43 -12.59
N ILE A 312 8.50 -2.31 -13.57
CA ILE A 312 8.33 -1.47 -14.77
C ILE A 312 7.51 -2.19 -15.82
#